data_833c0b60d6a9c9f492781bfcd01a9c3f
#
_entry.id   833c0b60d6a9c9f492781bfcd01a9c3f
#
_cell.length_a   1.000
_cell.length_b   1.000
_cell.length_c   1.000
_cell.angle_alpha   90.00
_cell.angle_beta   90.00
_cell.angle_gamma   90.00
#
_symmetry.space_group_name_H-M   'P 1'
#
loop_
_entity.id
_entity.type
_entity.pdbx_description
1 polymer ?
#
loop_
_entity_poly.entity_id
_entity_poly.type
_entity_poly.pdbx_seq_one_letter_code
_entity_poly.pdbx_strand_id
1 'polypeptide(L)'
;MAVAAAVLVASVSEPSGGPPAPPVLGVSADKLLHGAAYATLAAAVALGLATPRGDGTPAGPVPPSGPTRRRVVGLAIGVAAVYGVVMEGLQGPLPYRTFDLLDAVANAVGAAIGAGAWTVGATLRDRVS
;
A
#
# COMPACT_ATOMS: atom_id res chain seq x y z
N MET A 1 -3.90 -10.34 0.48
CA MET A 1 -2.66 -11.08 0.81
C MET A 1 -1.66 -11.13 -0.35
N ALA A 2 -2.09 -11.36 -1.60
CA ALA A 2 -1.18 -11.44 -2.75
C ALA A 2 -0.27 -10.20 -2.95
N VAL A 3 -0.82 -8.99 -2.81
CA VAL A 3 -0.04 -7.73 -2.95
C VAL A 3 1.09 -7.66 -1.92
N ALA A 4 0.79 -7.93 -0.63
CA ALA A 4 1.81 -7.91 0.41
C ALA A 4 2.91 -8.96 0.15
N ALA A 5 2.54 -10.16 -0.28
CA ALA A 5 3.51 -11.19 -0.65
C ALA A 5 4.38 -10.78 -1.84
N ALA A 6 3.80 -10.15 -2.86
CA ALA A 6 4.54 -9.65 -4.02
C ALA A 6 5.52 -8.54 -3.62
N VAL A 7 5.10 -7.61 -2.76
CA VAL A 7 5.98 -6.56 -2.22
C VAL A 7 7.10 -7.17 -1.40
N LEU A 8 6.82 -8.17 -0.54
CA LEU A 8 7.85 -8.87 0.23
C LEU A 8 8.90 -9.52 -0.69
N VAL A 9 8.45 -10.33 -1.66
CA VAL A 9 9.35 -11.00 -2.60
C VAL A 9 10.20 -9.99 -3.35
N ALA A 10 9.61 -8.93 -3.90
CA ALA A 10 10.35 -7.89 -4.60
C ALA A 10 11.38 -7.17 -3.68
N SER A 11 11.01 -6.95 -2.41
CA SER A 11 11.85 -6.24 -1.44
C SER A 11 13.09 -7.04 -0.99
N VAL A 12 12.99 -8.37 -0.92
CA VAL A 12 14.10 -9.25 -0.49
C VAL A 12 14.85 -9.90 -1.64
N SER A 13 14.38 -9.73 -2.88
CA SER A 13 15.07 -10.26 -4.05
C SER A 13 16.32 -9.44 -4.36
N GLU A 14 17.38 -10.14 -4.74
CA GLU A 14 18.61 -9.49 -5.23
C GLU A 14 18.32 -8.74 -6.53
N PRO A 15 18.78 -7.49 -6.67
CA PRO A 15 18.62 -6.75 -7.91
C PRO A 15 19.29 -7.50 -9.08
N SER A 16 18.58 -7.70 -10.17
CA SER A 16 19.17 -8.26 -11.40
C SER A 16 20.32 -7.35 -11.85
N GLY A 17 21.52 -7.92 -12.04
CA GLY A 17 22.77 -7.20 -12.27
C GLY A 17 22.89 -6.45 -13.60
N GLY A 18 21.85 -5.71 -13.99
CA GLY A 18 21.88 -4.78 -15.12
C GLY A 18 22.23 -3.34 -14.69
N PRO A 19 22.61 -2.47 -15.63
CA PRO A 19 22.80 -1.05 -15.33
C PRO A 19 21.53 -0.44 -14.77
N PRO A 20 21.62 0.48 -13.78
CA PRO A 20 20.45 1.12 -13.21
C PRO A 20 19.66 1.86 -14.31
N ALA A 21 18.34 1.73 -14.27
CA ALA A 21 17.47 2.45 -15.19
C ALA A 21 17.62 3.97 -14.99
N PRO A 22 17.56 4.76 -16.07
CA PRO A 22 17.68 6.21 -15.95
C PRO A 22 16.56 6.78 -15.08
N PRO A 23 16.84 7.83 -14.29
CA PRO A 23 15.84 8.45 -13.43
C PRO A 23 14.71 9.09 -14.27
N VAL A 24 13.48 8.96 -13.81
CA VAL A 24 12.30 9.61 -14.39
C VAL A 24 11.99 10.85 -13.55
N LEU A 25 12.02 12.03 -14.15
CA LEU A 25 11.83 13.31 -13.45
C LEU A 25 12.79 13.50 -12.24
N GLY A 26 14.01 12.98 -12.35
CA GLY A 26 14.99 13.05 -11.27
C GLY A 26 14.79 12.03 -10.14
N VAL A 27 13.77 11.16 -10.22
CA VAL A 27 13.50 10.10 -9.25
C VAL A 27 14.00 8.77 -9.79
N SER A 28 14.76 8.02 -8.99
CA SER A 28 15.24 6.70 -9.39
C SER A 28 14.10 5.70 -9.56
N ALA A 29 14.26 4.76 -10.48
CA ALA A 29 13.27 3.73 -10.75
C ALA A 29 12.93 2.90 -9.49
N ASP A 30 13.90 2.67 -8.63
CA ASP A 30 13.71 1.98 -7.35
C ASP A 30 12.68 2.69 -6.47
N LYS A 31 12.81 4.01 -6.27
CA LYS A 31 11.86 4.82 -5.49
C LYS A 31 10.47 4.88 -6.11
N LEU A 32 10.38 4.88 -7.43
CA LEU A 32 9.10 4.79 -8.13
C LEU A 32 8.43 3.43 -7.91
N LEU A 33 9.20 2.35 -7.91
CA LEU A 33 8.70 1.01 -7.62
C LEU A 33 8.23 0.89 -6.16
N HIS A 34 9.00 1.42 -5.20
CA HIS A 34 8.59 1.52 -3.80
C HIS A 34 7.26 2.28 -3.68
N GLY A 35 7.17 3.47 -4.21
CA GLY A 35 5.95 4.28 -4.21
C GLY A 35 4.75 3.54 -4.81
N ALA A 36 4.92 2.91 -5.97
CA ALA A 36 3.86 2.17 -6.65
C ALA A 36 3.42 0.92 -5.84
N ALA A 37 4.36 0.19 -5.27
CA ALA A 37 4.08 -0.98 -4.44
C ALA A 37 3.24 -0.61 -3.21
N TYR A 38 3.63 0.45 -2.50
CA TYR A 38 2.90 0.91 -1.31
C TYR A 38 1.58 1.60 -1.64
N ALA A 39 1.46 2.26 -2.78
CA ALA A 39 0.18 2.75 -3.28
C ALA A 39 -0.80 1.60 -3.53
N THR A 40 -0.34 0.55 -4.19
CA THR A 40 -1.14 -0.66 -4.45
C THR A 40 -1.52 -1.36 -3.14
N LEU A 41 -0.59 -1.48 -2.19
CA LEU A 41 -0.84 -2.08 -0.90
C LEU A 41 -1.92 -1.32 -0.11
N ALA A 42 -1.77 0.01 0.00
CA ALA A 42 -2.73 0.85 0.73
C ALA A 42 -4.13 0.83 0.07
N ALA A 43 -4.20 0.89 -1.27
CA ALA A 43 -5.47 0.78 -1.98
C ALA A 43 -6.14 -0.60 -1.76
N ALA A 44 -5.37 -1.68 -1.80
CA ALA A 44 -5.87 -3.03 -1.56
C ALA A 44 -6.36 -3.22 -0.11
N VAL A 45 -5.65 -2.68 0.88
CA VAL A 45 -6.06 -2.68 2.29
C VAL A 45 -7.35 -1.89 2.47
N ALA A 46 -7.43 -0.67 1.90
CA ALA A 46 -8.62 0.16 1.97
C ALA A 46 -9.85 -0.54 1.35
N LEU A 47 -9.67 -1.16 0.20
CA LEU A 47 -10.71 -1.95 -0.46
C LEU A 47 -11.18 -3.12 0.43
N GLY A 48 -10.24 -3.88 0.99
CA GLY A 48 -10.55 -5.01 1.87
C GLY A 48 -11.27 -4.59 3.16
N LEU A 49 -10.93 -3.44 3.73
CA LEU A 49 -11.60 -2.90 4.93
C LEU A 49 -13.00 -2.34 4.62
N ALA A 50 -13.22 -1.84 3.40
CA ALA A 50 -14.49 -1.28 2.96
C ALA A 50 -15.47 -2.33 2.44
N THR A 51 -14.99 -3.53 2.07
CA THR A 51 -15.85 -4.60 1.58
C THR A 51 -16.64 -5.18 2.75
N PRO A 52 -18.00 -5.21 2.68
CA PRO A 52 -18.81 -5.85 3.70
C PRO A 52 -18.43 -7.34 3.81
N ARG A 53 -18.14 -7.80 5.01
CA ARG A 53 -18.00 -9.22 5.28
C ARG A 53 -19.39 -9.78 5.47
N GLY A 54 -19.87 -10.54 4.49
CA GLY A 54 -21.10 -11.31 4.63
C GLY A 54 -20.85 -12.44 5.64
N ASP A 55 -21.39 -12.27 6.85
CA ASP A 55 -21.38 -13.29 7.90
C ASP A 55 -22.49 -14.33 7.76
N GLY A 56 -23.21 -14.29 6.63
CA GLY A 56 -24.29 -15.25 6.33
C GLY A 56 -25.51 -15.12 7.23
N THR A 57 -25.57 -14.13 8.12
CA THR A 57 -26.75 -13.86 8.93
C THR A 57 -27.84 -13.15 8.12
N PRO A 58 -29.12 -13.59 8.20
CA PRO A 58 -30.22 -12.88 7.55
C PRO A 58 -30.26 -11.43 8.01
N ALA A 59 -30.33 -10.49 7.06
CA ALA A 59 -30.33 -9.07 7.32
C ALA A 59 -31.55 -8.67 8.17
N GLY A 60 -31.33 -8.52 9.48
CA GLY A 60 -32.18 -7.66 10.29
C GLY A 60 -31.83 -6.19 10.01
N PRO A 61 -32.63 -5.21 10.48
CA PRO A 61 -32.32 -3.79 10.34
C PRO A 61 -31.08 -3.46 11.17
N VAL A 62 -29.88 -3.72 10.63
CA VAL A 62 -28.62 -3.37 11.24
C VAL A 62 -28.26 -1.95 10.78
N PRO A 63 -27.96 -1.02 11.70
CA PRO A 63 -27.44 0.28 11.32
C PRO A 63 -26.15 0.09 10.51
N PRO A 64 -25.80 0.99 9.57
CA PRO A 64 -24.60 0.91 8.76
C PRO A 64 -23.35 1.02 9.65
N SER A 65 -22.88 -0.11 10.17
CA SER A 65 -21.77 -0.21 11.14
C SER A 65 -20.41 -0.42 10.48
N GLY A 66 -20.29 -0.06 9.19
CA GLY A 66 -19.01 -0.07 8.49
C GLY A 66 -18.05 1.01 9.01
N PRO A 67 -16.72 0.80 8.90
CA PRO A 67 -15.76 1.81 9.29
C PRO A 67 -15.95 3.07 8.44
N THR A 68 -15.87 4.25 9.07
CA THR A 68 -15.93 5.52 8.35
C THR A 68 -14.79 5.62 7.35
N ARG A 69 -15.00 6.34 6.24
CA ARG A 69 -13.99 6.53 5.19
C ARG A 69 -12.65 7.02 5.76
N ARG A 70 -12.67 7.96 6.72
CA ARG A 70 -11.46 8.44 7.40
C ARG A 70 -10.73 7.32 8.15
N ARG A 71 -11.47 6.44 8.81
CA ARG A 71 -10.91 5.29 9.52
C ARG A 71 -10.28 4.29 8.57
N VAL A 72 -10.93 4.01 7.44
CA VAL A 72 -10.38 3.15 6.38
C VAL A 72 -9.06 3.70 5.86
N VAL A 73 -9.02 5.00 5.51
CA VAL A 73 -7.80 5.67 5.03
C VAL A 73 -6.70 5.61 6.08
N GLY A 74 -6.98 5.98 7.32
CA GLY A 74 -6.00 5.95 8.41
C GLY A 74 -5.43 4.55 8.65
N LEU A 75 -6.28 3.53 8.66
CA LEU A 75 -5.84 2.14 8.81
C LEU A 75 -5.02 1.66 7.61
N ALA A 76 -5.42 2.00 6.38
CA ALA A 76 -4.69 1.60 5.18
C ALA A 76 -3.27 2.18 5.16
N ILE A 77 -3.12 3.47 5.48
CA ILE A 77 -1.82 4.14 5.59
C ILE A 77 -1.03 3.54 6.76
N GLY A 78 -1.65 3.34 7.92
CA GLY A 78 -0.99 2.75 9.09
C GLY A 78 -0.45 1.34 8.84
N VAL A 79 -1.25 0.48 8.21
CA VAL A 79 -0.82 -0.88 7.82
C VAL A 79 0.34 -0.82 6.83
N ALA A 80 0.25 0.05 5.82
CA ALA A 80 1.33 0.22 4.85
C ALA A 80 2.63 0.73 5.53
N ALA A 81 2.53 1.69 6.46
CA ALA A 81 3.67 2.23 7.20
C ALA A 81 4.33 1.15 8.08
N VAL A 82 3.55 0.40 8.85
CA VAL A 82 4.06 -0.70 9.68
C VAL A 82 4.73 -1.77 8.81
N TYR A 83 4.10 -2.11 7.69
CA TYR A 83 4.68 -3.04 6.74
C TYR A 83 6.03 -2.52 6.20
N GLY A 84 6.13 -1.22 5.89
CA GLY A 84 7.38 -0.57 5.45
C GLY A 84 8.50 -0.71 6.49
N VAL A 85 8.21 -0.42 7.75
CA VAL A 85 9.19 -0.56 8.84
C VAL A 85 9.65 -2.01 9.00
N VAL A 86 8.73 -2.98 8.89
CA VAL A 86 9.09 -4.41 8.93
C VAL A 86 9.98 -4.78 7.76
N MET A 87 9.69 -4.29 6.55
CA MET A 87 10.53 -4.55 5.37
C MET A 87 11.94 -3.98 5.53
N GLU A 88 12.07 -2.76 6.02
CA GLU A 88 13.38 -2.15 6.33
C GLU A 88 14.17 -2.99 7.34
N GLY A 89 13.49 -3.48 8.39
CA GLY A 89 14.10 -4.37 9.37
C GLY A 89 14.58 -5.70 8.78
N LEU A 90 13.85 -6.26 7.82
CA LEU A 90 14.23 -7.48 7.11
C LEU A 90 15.38 -7.26 6.11
N GLN A 91 15.45 -6.06 5.53
CA GLN A 91 16.47 -5.70 4.54
C GLN A 91 17.81 -5.32 5.19
N GLY A 92 17.80 -4.80 6.41
CA GLY A 92 19.01 -4.34 7.11
C GLY A 92 20.16 -5.35 7.16
N PRO A 93 19.93 -6.67 7.37
CA PRO A 93 20.99 -7.69 7.34
C PRO A 93 21.48 -8.06 5.93
N LEU A 94 20.83 -7.60 4.86
CA LEU A 94 21.17 -8.01 3.50
C LEU A 94 22.38 -7.19 2.97
N PRO A 95 23.46 -7.84 2.52
CA PRO A 95 24.71 -7.14 2.13
C PRO A 95 24.57 -6.26 0.89
N TYR A 96 23.50 -6.47 0.10
CA TYR A 96 23.19 -5.71 -1.13
C TYR A 96 22.10 -4.65 -0.91
N ARG A 97 21.65 -4.44 0.34
CA ARG A 97 20.66 -3.41 0.70
C ARG A 97 21.25 -2.47 1.76
N THR A 98 21.01 -1.20 1.57
CA THR A 98 21.30 -0.16 2.56
C THR A 98 20.02 0.53 2.95
N PHE A 99 19.88 0.89 4.22
CA PHE A 99 18.77 1.71 4.69
C PHE A 99 18.79 3.05 3.94
N ASP A 100 17.71 3.37 3.24
CA ASP A 100 17.54 4.66 2.56
C ASP A 100 16.26 5.35 3.06
N LEU A 101 16.42 6.46 3.75
CA LEU A 101 15.32 7.27 4.24
C LEU A 101 14.38 7.73 3.09
N LEU A 102 14.92 7.91 1.89
CA LEU A 102 14.10 8.28 0.73
C LEU A 102 13.17 7.16 0.29
N ASP A 103 13.52 5.89 0.55
CA ASP A 103 12.63 4.76 0.30
C ASP A 103 11.45 4.78 1.28
N ALA A 104 11.69 5.11 2.56
CA ALA A 104 10.63 5.30 3.53
C ALA A 104 9.69 6.47 3.12
N VAL A 105 10.24 7.57 2.60
CA VAL A 105 9.44 8.68 2.05
C VAL A 105 8.63 8.24 0.84
N ALA A 106 9.23 7.50 -0.11
CA ALA A 106 8.54 6.97 -1.28
C ALA A 106 7.39 6.04 -0.88
N ASN A 107 7.60 5.18 0.13
CA ASN A 107 6.59 4.29 0.68
C ASN A 107 5.41 5.08 1.28
N ALA A 108 5.69 6.10 2.10
CA ALA A 108 4.66 6.94 2.73
C ALA A 108 3.84 7.73 1.70
N VAL A 109 4.50 8.33 0.72
CA VAL A 109 3.86 9.05 -0.39
C VAL A 109 3.01 8.09 -1.22
N GLY A 110 3.55 6.92 -1.55
CA GLY A 110 2.81 5.88 -2.27
C GLY A 110 1.56 5.46 -1.52
N ALA A 111 1.66 5.17 -0.22
CA ALA A 111 0.51 4.79 0.60
C ALA A 111 -0.58 5.87 0.65
N ALA A 112 -0.19 7.15 0.76
CA ALA A 112 -1.12 8.28 0.72
C ALA A 112 -1.84 8.39 -0.63
N ILE A 113 -1.12 8.22 -1.74
CA ILE A 113 -1.67 8.21 -3.10
C ILE A 113 -2.67 7.05 -3.25
N GLY A 114 -2.31 5.85 -2.84
CA GLY A 114 -3.18 4.67 -2.95
C GLY A 114 -4.48 4.79 -2.15
N ALA A 115 -4.39 5.27 -0.90
CA ALA A 115 -5.56 5.53 -0.06
C ALA A 115 -6.43 6.66 -0.63
N GLY A 116 -5.80 7.70 -1.21
CA GLY A 116 -6.48 8.79 -1.91
C GLY A 116 -7.23 8.30 -3.15
N ALA A 117 -6.57 7.52 -3.99
CA ALA A 117 -7.18 6.92 -5.19
C ALA A 117 -8.40 6.05 -4.85
N TRP A 118 -8.29 5.22 -3.81
CA TRP A 118 -9.44 4.48 -3.30
C TRP A 118 -10.59 5.41 -2.87
N THR A 119 -10.28 6.50 -2.17
CA THR A 119 -11.30 7.47 -1.71
C THR A 119 -12.04 8.10 -2.88
N VAL A 120 -11.31 8.51 -3.92
CA VAL A 120 -11.90 9.07 -5.16
C VAL A 120 -12.79 8.03 -5.84
N GLY A 121 -12.30 6.81 -6.03
CA GLY A 121 -13.07 5.72 -6.63
C GLY A 121 -14.34 5.37 -5.86
N ALA A 122 -14.27 5.38 -4.52
CA ALA A 122 -15.44 5.18 -3.67
C ALA A 122 -16.46 6.32 -3.83
N THR A 123 -15.99 7.58 -3.86
CA THR A 123 -16.88 8.74 -4.06
C THR A 123 -17.57 8.73 -5.42
N LEU A 124 -16.86 8.31 -6.47
CA LEU A 124 -17.44 8.20 -7.80
C LEU A 124 -18.51 7.12 -7.87
N ARG A 125 -18.25 5.97 -7.25
CA ARG A 125 -19.27 4.89 -7.15
C ARG A 125 -20.53 5.34 -6.43
N ASP A 126 -20.40 6.04 -5.30
CA ASP A 126 -21.53 6.53 -4.52
C ASP A 126 -22.41 7.55 -5.32
N ARG A 127 -21.86 8.18 -6.37
CA ARG A 127 -22.60 9.13 -7.21
C ARG A 127 -23.41 8.49 -8.34
N VAL A 128 -23.08 7.24 -8.69
CA VAL A 128 -23.70 6.54 -9.84
C VAL A 128 -24.59 5.38 -9.37
N SER A 129 -24.67 5.13 -8.06
CA SER A 129 -25.56 4.15 -7.42
C SER A 129 -26.82 4.82 -6.91
#